data_403ef9e6ddc78798ec530f219e5f19e4
#
_entry.id   403ef9e6ddc78798ec530f219e5f19e4
#
_cell.length_a   1.000
_cell.length_b   1.000
_cell.length_c   1.000
_cell.angle_alpha   90.00
_cell.angle_beta   90.00
_cell.angle_gamma   90.00
#
_symmetry.space_group_name_H-M   'P 1'
#
loop_
_entity.id
_entity.type
_entity.pdbx_description
1 polymer ?
#
loop_
_entity_poly.entity_id
_entity_poly.type
_entity_poly.pdbx_seq_one_letter_code
_entity_poly.pdbx_strand_id
1 'polypeptide(L)'
;MKKGLVLVVMCVAMLFAAAPSASAQAPSDEYKATLEKMLELSGSMASAKAMVPQMISMLKQQSSASVSFWDGFQKKWEGKFGSKLAELYAPVYQKYLTLDDLKKIVAFYESPVGKKLGASTPAMMAEGMQIGQKLGIDRKSVV
;
A
#
# COMPACT_ATOMS: atom_id res chain seq x y z
N MET A 1 -33.90 25.37 -41.20
CA MET A 1 -32.96 24.25 -40.94
C MET A 1 -31.73 24.65 -40.11
N LYS A 2 -31.50 25.90 -39.73
CA LYS A 2 -30.34 26.31 -38.90
C LYS A 2 -30.59 26.33 -37.39
N LYS A 3 -31.83 26.24 -36.92
CA LYS A 3 -32.19 26.28 -35.50
C LYS A 3 -32.12 24.90 -34.81
N GLY A 4 -32.23 23.81 -35.54
CA GLY A 4 -32.13 22.45 -34.98
C GLY A 4 -30.69 22.00 -34.74
N LEU A 5 -29.73 22.50 -35.49
CA LEU A 5 -28.32 22.15 -35.34
C LEU A 5 -27.67 22.77 -34.10
N VAL A 6 -28.13 23.98 -33.73
CA VAL A 6 -27.65 24.65 -32.49
C VAL A 6 -28.11 23.94 -31.24
N LEU A 7 -29.33 23.40 -31.24
CA LEU A 7 -29.87 22.67 -30.08
C LEU A 7 -29.18 21.32 -29.83
N VAL A 8 -28.79 20.63 -30.91
CA VAL A 8 -28.06 19.35 -30.78
C VAL A 8 -26.62 19.58 -30.34
N VAL A 9 -25.97 20.64 -30.76
CA VAL A 9 -24.61 20.99 -30.27
C VAL A 9 -24.63 21.43 -28.84
N MET A 10 -25.69 22.10 -28.35
CA MET A 10 -25.81 22.48 -26.96
C MET A 10 -26.08 21.29 -26.02
N CYS A 11 -26.83 20.27 -26.49
CA CYS A 11 -27.05 19.04 -25.67
C CYS A 11 -25.80 18.17 -25.55
N VAL A 12 -24.94 18.15 -26.59
CA VAL A 12 -23.67 17.39 -26.53
C VAL A 12 -22.65 18.09 -25.62
N ALA A 13 -22.65 19.42 -25.55
CA ALA A 13 -21.78 20.17 -24.65
C ALA A 13 -22.15 20.00 -23.17
N MET A 14 -23.43 19.71 -22.83
CA MET A 14 -23.84 19.45 -21.43
C MET A 14 -23.50 18.03 -20.92
N LEU A 15 -23.25 17.09 -21.82
CA LEU A 15 -22.82 15.72 -21.43
C LEU A 15 -21.33 15.62 -21.04
N PHE A 16 -20.52 16.63 -21.37
CA PHE A 16 -19.11 16.67 -20.98
C PHE A 16 -18.81 17.49 -19.71
N ALA A 17 -19.83 18.15 -19.11
CA ALA A 17 -19.66 19.00 -17.93
C ALA A 17 -19.89 18.30 -16.59
N ALA A 18 -20.05 16.98 -16.56
CA ALA A 18 -20.25 16.21 -15.33
C ALA A 18 -19.25 15.06 -15.21
N ALA A 19 -17.99 15.28 -15.54
CA ALA A 19 -16.94 14.56 -14.87
C ALA A 19 -16.81 15.18 -13.46
N PRO A 20 -17.13 14.48 -12.36
CA PRO A 20 -16.74 14.98 -11.06
C PRO A 20 -15.22 15.09 -11.12
N SER A 21 -14.73 16.32 -11.08
CA SER A 21 -13.35 16.58 -10.67
C SER A 21 -13.28 15.99 -9.28
N ALA A 22 -12.82 14.74 -9.18
CA ALA A 22 -12.39 14.16 -7.92
C ALA A 22 -11.21 15.04 -7.47
N SER A 23 -11.53 16.17 -6.85
CA SER A 23 -10.58 16.84 -5.98
C SER A 23 -10.14 15.73 -5.04
N ALA A 24 -8.86 15.35 -5.12
CA ALA A 24 -8.29 14.29 -4.31
C ALA A 24 -8.41 14.76 -2.85
N GLN A 25 -9.57 14.48 -2.27
CA GLN A 25 -9.85 14.79 -0.86
C GLN A 25 -8.87 13.96 -0.06
N ALA A 26 -8.16 14.60 0.87
CA ALA A 26 -7.23 13.91 1.73
C ALA A 26 -7.92 12.69 2.38
N PRO A 27 -7.26 11.52 2.44
CA PRO A 27 -7.83 10.32 3.02
C PRO A 27 -8.35 10.60 4.44
N SER A 28 -9.60 10.22 4.71
CA SER A 28 -10.20 10.37 6.04
C SER A 28 -9.46 9.53 7.08
N ASP A 29 -9.61 9.85 8.35
CA ASP A 29 -8.99 9.06 9.42
C ASP A 29 -9.57 7.64 9.48
N GLU A 30 -10.87 7.48 9.16
CA GLU A 30 -11.50 6.17 9.01
C GLU A 30 -10.86 5.37 7.86
N TYR A 31 -10.57 6.01 6.73
CA TYR A 31 -9.87 5.35 5.61
C TYR A 31 -8.49 4.85 6.02
N LYS A 32 -7.70 5.70 6.69
CA LYS A 32 -6.35 5.35 7.18
C LYS A 32 -6.39 4.21 8.19
N ALA A 33 -7.31 4.26 9.16
CA ALA A 33 -7.46 3.20 10.16
C ALA A 33 -7.89 1.86 9.52
N THR A 34 -8.81 1.90 8.55
CA THR A 34 -9.25 0.70 7.83
C THR A 34 -8.11 0.13 6.98
N LEU A 35 -7.33 1.00 6.33
CA LEU A 35 -6.14 0.61 5.57
C LEU A 35 -5.08 -0.02 6.48
N GLU A 36 -4.77 0.58 7.64
CA GLU A 36 -3.83 0.02 8.62
C GLU A 36 -4.26 -1.39 9.02
N LYS A 37 -5.53 -1.57 9.39
CA LYS A 37 -6.09 -2.89 9.73
C LYS A 37 -5.96 -3.90 8.58
N MET A 38 -6.23 -3.49 7.35
CA MET A 38 -6.08 -4.33 6.17
C MET A 38 -4.62 -4.75 5.96
N LEU A 39 -3.67 -3.83 6.10
CA LEU A 39 -2.24 -4.12 5.98
C LEU A 39 -1.74 -5.07 7.08
N GLU A 40 -2.27 -4.97 8.29
CA GLU A 40 -1.97 -5.89 9.38
C GLU A 40 -2.50 -7.30 9.08
N LEU A 41 -3.79 -7.41 8.78
CA LEU A 41 -4.45 -8.69 8.54
C LEU A 41 -3.91 -9.43 7.31
N SER A 42 -3.47 -8.70 6.29
CA SER A 42 -2.90 -9.28 5.06
C SER A 42 -1.48 -9.82 5.24
N GLY A 43 -0.81 -9.57 6.37
CA GLY A 43 0.60 -9.89 6.57
C GLY A 43 1.57 -8.90 5.91
N SER A 44 1.07 -7.92 5.16
CA SER A 44 1.91 -6.90 4.51
C SER A 44 2.67 -6.04 5.51
N MET A 45 2.04 -5.72 6.65
CA MET A 45 2.66 -4.99 7.74
C MET A 45 3.83 -5.77 8.36
N ALA A 46 3.66 -7.06 8.58
CA ALA A 46 4.71 -7.94 9.10
C ALA A 46 5.90 -8.02 8.14
N SER A 47 5.62 -8.17 6.84
CA SER A 47 6.65 -8.16 5.79
C SER A 47 7.41 -6.84 5.75
N ALA A 48 6.73 -5.71 5.82
CA ALA A 48 7.35 -4.39 5.85
C ALA A 48 8.22 -4.20 7.10
N LYS A 49 7.73 -4.59 8.28
CA LYS A 49 8.49 -4.54 9.54
C LYS A 49 9.77 -5.39 9.48
N ALA A 50 9.73 -6.55 8.85
CA ALA A 50 10.90 -7.42 8.71
C ALA A 50 12.03 -6.80 7.87
N MET A 51 11.72 -5.85 6.98
CA MET A 51 12.72 -5.15 6.16
C MET A 51 13.37 -3.96 6.89
N VAL A 52 12.73 -3.43 7.94
CA VAL A 52 13.21 -2.23 8.67
C VAL A 52 14.61 -2.40 9.24
N PRO A 53 14.99 -3.52 9.91
CA PRO A 53 16.35 -3.68 10.44
C PRO A 53 17.44 -3.62 9.36
N GLN A 54 17.19 -4.19 8.19
CA GLN A 54 18.13 -4.14 7.07
C GLN A 54 18.30 -2.70 6.55
N MET A 55 17.20 -1.98 6.42
CA MET A 55 17.20 -0.57 6.01
C MET A 55 17.96 0.30 7.02
N ILE A 56 17.70 0.10 8.31
CA ILE A 56 18.42 0.82 9.38
C ILE A 56 19.92 0.49 9.34
N SER A 57 20.28 -0.78 9.14
CA SER A 57 21.70 -1.19 9.01
C SER A 57 22.39 -0.48 7.84
N MET A 58 21.72 -0.39 6.70
CA MET A 58 22.24 0.33 5.53
C MET A 58 22.41 1.84 5.80
N LEU A 59 21.44 2.45 6.46
CA LEU A 59 21.49 3.86 6.83
C LEU A 59 22.58 4.15 7.88
N LYS A 60 22.80 3.25 8.84
CA LYS A 60 23.90 3.34 9.82
C LYS A 60 25.28 3.39 9.14
N GLN A 61 25.47 2.64 8.06
CA GLN A 61 26.74 2.63 7.32
C GLN A 61 26.99 3.93 6.54
N GLN A 62 25.93 4.64 6.17
CA GLN A 62 26.01 5.89 5.39
C GLN A 62 25.91 7.15 6.26
N SER A 63 25.71 7.02 7.56
CA SER A 63 25.45 8.11 8.49
C SER A 63 26.53 8.18 9.56
N SER A 64 26.95 9.39 9.92
CA SER A 64 27.82 9.68 11.07
C SER A 64 27.06 9.79 12.40
N ALA A 65 25.76 9.48 12.43
CA ALA A 65 24.94 9.56 13.63
C ALA A 65 25.36 8.50 14.67
N SER A 66 25.26 8.86 15.96
CA SER A 66 25.64 7.98 17.07
C SER A 66 24.75 6.73 17.17
N VAL A 67 25.26 5.67 17.79
CA VAL A 67 24.49 4.42 18.05
C VAL A 67 23.24 4.73 18.86
N SER A 68 23.34 5.59 19.88
CA SER A 68 22.20 5.98 20.73
C SER A 68 21.09 6.71 19.93
N PHE A 69 21.44 7.45 18.89
CA PHE A 69 20.44 8.04 17.98
C PHE A 69 19.64 6.95 17.28
N TRP A 70 20.30 5.94 16.74
CA TRP A 70 19.65 4.85 16.01
C TRP A 70 18.78 3.97 16.90
N ASP A 71 19.19 3.70 18.13
CA ASP A 71 18.41 2.94 19.10
C ASP A 71 17.14 3.70 19.50
N GLY A 72 17.25 5.00 19.73
CA GLY A 72 16.10 5.87 19.99
C GLY A 72 15.16 5.98 18.78
N PHE A 73 15.72 6.06 17.59
CA PHE A 73 14.96 6.09 16.33
C PHE A 73 14.18 4.80 16.13
N GLN A 74 14.83 3.64 16.27
CA GLN A 74 14.20 2.33 16.11
C GLN A 74 13.04 2.15 17.09
N LYS A 75 13.26 2.42 18.37
CA LYS A 75 12.23 2.31 19.42
C LYS A 75 11.03 3.23 19.16
N LYS A 76 11.27 4.45 18.68
CA LYS A 76 10.21 5.41 18.32
C LYS A 76 9.43 4.99 17.09
N TRP A 77 10.11 4.34 16.12
CA TRP A 77 9.49 3.85 14.90
C TRP A 77 8.63 2.62 15.13
N GLU A 78 9.08 1.67 15.94
CA GLU A 78 8.35 0.43 16.23
C GLU A 78 6.92 0.69 16.70
N GLY A 79 6.72 1.69 17.57
CA GLY A 79 5.39 2.04 18.10
C GLY A 79 4.46 2.79 17.12
N LYS A 80 5.00 3.39 16.05
CA LYS A 80 4.24 4.24 15.12
C LYS A 80 4.30 3.76 13.67
N PHE A 81 4.98 2.66 13.41
CA PHE A 81 5.26 2.21 12.05
C PHE A 81 3.97 1.95 11.26
N GLY A 82 2.99 1.28 11.87
CA GLY A 82 1.74 0.91 11.21
C GLY A 82 0.94 2.13 10.76
N SER A 83 0.66 3.03 11.68
CA SER A 83 -0.12 4.24 11.38
C SER A 83 0.61 5.16 10.40
N LYS A 84 1.93 5.30 10.51
CA LYS A 84 2.72 6.07 9.55
C LYS A 84 2.74 5.44 8.16
N LEU A 85 2.85 4.13 8.08
CA LEU A 85 2.78 3.42 6.80
C LEU A 85 1.40 3.59 6.16
N ALA A 86 0.32 3.42 6.92
CA ALA A 86 -1.04 3.64 6.44
C ALA A 86 -1.26 5.10 5.98
N GLU A 87 -0.75 6.08 6.72
CA GLU A 87 -0.82 7.49 6.35
C GLU A 87 -0.16 7.78 4.99
N LEU A 88 1.04 7.21 4.76
CA LEU A 88 1.78 7.37 3.51
C LEU A 88 1.13 6.63 2.33
N TYR A 89 0.58 5.45 2.57
CA TYR A 89 -0.05 4.65 1.53
C TYR A 89 -1.49 5.07 1.22
N ALA A 90 -2.21 5.69 2.15
CA ALA A 90 -3.61 6.04 1.98
C ALA A 90 -3.90 6.84 0.70
N PRO A 91 -3.13 7.88 0.31
CA PRO A 91 -3.36 8.59 -0.95
C PRO A 91 -3.18 7.73 -2.19
N VAL A 92 -2.31 6.71 -2.12
CA VAL A 92 -2.08 5.77 -3.23
C VAL A 92 -3.23 4.80 -3.34
N TYR A 93 -3.61 4.18 -2.22
CA TYR A 93 -4.72 3.22 -2.18
C TYR A 93 -6.05 3.85 -2.56
N GLN A 94 -6.31 5.10 -2.15
CA GLN A 94 -7.54 5.83 -2.46
C GLN A 94 -7.76 6.04 -3.97
N LYS A 95 -6.71 5.99 -4.78
CA LYS A 95 -6.84 6.05 -6.24
C LYS A 95 -7.50 4.81 -6.84
N TYR A 96 -7.42 3.68 -6.15
CA TYR A 96 -7.83 2.37 -6.67
C TYR A 96 -8.95 1.73 -5.86
N LEU A 97 -9.04 2.01 -4.56
CA LEU A 97 -9.96 1.37 -3.64
C LEU A 97 -10.74 2.41 -2.84
N THR A 98 -12.04 2.24 -2.77
CA THR A 98 -12.92 3.03 -1.90
C THR A 98 -12.81 2.54 -0.45
N LEU A 99 -13.34 3.29 0.50
CA LEU A 99 -13.47 2.84 1.89
C LEU A 99 -14.29 1.56 2.02
N ASP A 100 -15.35 1.43 1.21
CA ASP A 100 -16.19 0.22 1.19
C ASP A 100 -15.42 -1.00 0.68
N ASP A 101 -14.58 -0.83 -0.34
CA ASP A 101 -13.69 -1.89 -0.82
C ASP A 101 -12.72 -2.34 0.27
N LEU A 102 -12.09 -1.40 0.99
CA LEU A 102 -11.21 -1.74 2.11
C LEU A 102 -11.94 -2.50 3.21
N LYS A 103 -13.17 -2.11 3.55
CA LYS A 103 -14.00 -2.82 4.53
C LYS A 103 -14.30 -4.26 4.09
N LYS A 104 -14.59 -4.48 2.81
CA LYS A 104 -14.81 -5.82 2.25
C LYS A 104 -13.54 -6.68 2.28
N ILE A 105 -12.38 -6.10 1.97
CA ILE A 105 -11.09 -6.77 2.05
C ILE A 105 -10.77 -7.14 3.51
N VAL A 106 -11.00 -6.23 4.45
CA VAL A 106 -10.85 -6.52 5.89
C VAL A 106 -11.74 -7.68 6.30
N ALA A 107 -13.02 -7.68 5.92
CA ALA A 107 -13.94 -8.77 6.21
C ALA A 107 -13.47 -10.11 5.63
N PHE A 108 -12.90 -10.11 4.43
CA PHE A 108 -12.27 -11.31 3.86
C PHE A 108 -11.11 -11.81 4.73
N TYR A 109 -10.19 -10.94 5.14
CA TYR A 109 -9.05 -11.32 5.98
C TYR A 109 -9.47 -11.73 7.40
N GLU A 110 -10.63 -11.32 7.88
CA GLU A 110 -11.21 -11.79 9.15
C GLU A 110 -11.83 -13.20 9.05
N SER A 111 -12.10 -13.70 7.85
CA SER A 111 -12.57 -15.06 7.62
C SER A 111 -11.48 -16.11 7.94
N PRO A 112 -11.85 -17.39 8.17
CA PRO A 112 -10.88 -18.44 8.45
C PRO A 112 -9.80 -18.58 7.38
N VAL A 113 -10.19 -18.55 6.10
CA VAL A 113 -9.25 -18.67 4.98
C VAL A 113 -8.39 -17.38 4.82
N GLY A 114 -9.00 -16.22 5.01
CA GLY A 114 -8.29 -14.95 4.96
C GLY A 114 -7.24 -14.83 6.07
N LYS A 115 -7.55 -15.22 7.29
CA LYS A 115 -6.60 -15.30 8.41
C LYS A 115 -5.42 -16.22 8.10
N LYS A 116 -5.71 -17.41 7.55
CA LYS A 116 -4.65 -18.34 7.14
C LYS A 116 -3.77 -17.73 6.05
N LEU A 117 -4.35 -17.10 5.04
CA LEU A 117 -3.61 -16.43 3.97
C LEU A 117 -2.72 -15.32 4.54
N GLY A 118 -3.27 -14.39 5.33
CA GLY A 118 -2.53 -13.28 5.91
C GLY A 118 -1.36 -13.74 6.79
N ALA A 119 -1.59 -14.73 7.65
CA ALA A 119 -0.54 -15.31 8.50
C ALA A 119 0.58 -16.00 7.69
N SER A 120 0.25 -16.59 6.54
CA SER A 120 1.21 -17.30 5.70
C SER A 120 1.95 -16.38 4.70
N THR A 121 1.42 -15.19 4.43
CA THR A 121 1.98 -14.26 3.43
C THR A 121 3.47 -13.96 3.64
N PRO A 122 3.98 -13.66 4.85
CA PRO A 122 5.40 -13.38 5.05
C PRO A 122 6.30 -14.58 4.71
N ALA A 123 5.88 -15.78 5.07
CA ALA A 123 6.62 -17.01 4.77
C ALA A 123 6.62 -17.29 3.26
N MET A 124 5.47 -17.19 2.60
CA MET A 124 5.36 -17.35 1.15
C MET A 124 6.22 -16.34 0.37
N MET A 125 6.29 -15.09 0.85
CA MET A 125 7.16 -14.08 0.25
C MET A 125 8.64 -14.43 0.42
N ALA A 126 9.05 -14.89 1.60
CA ALA A 126 10.44 -15.30 1.86
C ALA A 126 10.85 -16.50 1.00
N GLU A 127 10.00 -17.51 0.88
CA GLU A 127 10.22 -18.65 0.02
C GLU A 127 10.24 -18.26 -1.47
N GLY A 128 9.33 -17.36 -1.90
CA GLY A 128 9.31 -16.81 -3.25
C GLY A 128 10.62 -16.09 -3.62
N MET A 129 11.20 -15.34 -2.68
CA MET A 129 12.53 -14.72 -2.89
C MET A 129 13.63 -15.76 -3.07
N GLN A 130 13.61 -16.84 -2.29
CA GLN A 130 14.59 -17.95 -2.47
C GLN A 130 14.44 -18.64 -3.82
N ILE A 131 13.20 -18.86 -4.27
CA ILE A 131 12.93 -19.41 -5.62
C ILE A 131 13.47 -18.46 -6.69
N GLY A 132 13.22 -17.16 -6.57
CA GLY A 132 13.73 -16.15 -7.50
C GLY A 132 15.27 -16.13 -7.57
N GLN A 133 15.94 -16.27 -6.43
CA GLN A 133 17.42 -16.38 -6.39
C GLN A 133 17.92 -17.61 -7.11
N LYS A 134 17.31 -18.79 -6.89
CA LYS A 134 17.67 -20.04 -7.61
C LYS A 134 17.49 -19.88 -9.12
N LEU A 135 16.38 -19.33 -9.57
CA LEU A 135 16.14 -19.08 -11.00
C LEU A 135 17.15 -18.07 -11.60
N GLY A 136 17.61 -17.10 -10.82
CA GLY A 136 18.64 -16.14 -11.25
C GLY A 136 20.04 -16.78 -11.38
N ILE A 137 20.36 -17.79 -10.57
CA ILE A 137 21.62 -18.52 -10.60
C ILE A 137 21.64 -19.48 -11.80
N ASP A 138 20.55 -20.19 -12.05
CA ASP A 138 20.46 -21.13 -13.18
C ASP A 138 20.63 -20.44 -14.54
N ARG A 139 20.20 -19.19 -14.69
CA ARG A 139 20.44 -18.40 -15.91
C ARG A 139 21.91 -18.08 -16.17
N LYS A 140 22.76 -18.04 -15.14
CA LYS A 140 24.22 -17.82 -15.28
C LYS A 140 24.99 -19.08 -15.66
N SER A 141 24.39 -20.24 -15.49
CA SER A 141 25.01 -21.53 -15.85
C SER A 141 24.70 -22.00 -17.29
N VAL A 142 23.90 -21.22 -18.05
CA VAL A 142 23.44 -21.54 -19.41
C VAL A 142 24.10 -20.64 -20.48
N VAL A 143 25.11 -19.83 -20.11
CA VAL A 143 25.85 -18.97 -21.06
C VAL A 143 27.29 -19.46 -21.18
#